data_1a80bdc24130c1ba307cdf6ccb330c39
#
_entry.id   1a80bdc24130c1ba307cdf6ccb330c39
#
_cell.length_a   1.000
_cell.length_b   1.000
_cell.length_c   1.000
_cell.angle_alpha   90.00
_cell.angle_beta   90.00
_cell.angle_gamma   90.00
#
_symmetry.space_group_name_H-M   'P 1'
#
loop_
_entity.id
_entity.type
_entity.pdbx_description
1 polymer ?
#
loop_
_entity_poly.entity_id
_entity_poly.type
_entity_poly.pdbx_seq_one_letter_code
_entity_poly.pdbx_strand_id
1 'polypeptide(L)'
;MPSVSTNQIPKGFRAYRPRALQWLGRTVLSFLGWKVNGGISDEHQGKKLVVVLAPHTSNWDGILGVAAIAGLDAKITFIGKHTVFKYFALGAFMRYMGGIPVDRTKPGGIIQDAIDQIRKMNGTLIGMAPEGTRSKVKEWKT
;
A
#
# COMPACT_ATOMS: atom_id res chain seq x y z
N MET A 1 2.95 -21.56 -11.31
CA MET A 1 1.82 -20.80 -10.73
C MET A 1 2.30 -19.40 -10.38
N PRO A 2 1.51 -18.36 -10.58
CA PRO A 2 1.93 -17.04 -10.14
C PRO A 2 2.13 -17.05 -8.63
N SER A 3 3.27 -16.56 -8.18
CA SER A 3 3.65 -16.50 -6.77
C SER A 3 2.81 -15.50 -5.96
N VAL A 4 1.95 -14.74 -6.62
CA VAL A 4 1.05 -13.73 -6.05
C VAL A 4 -0.37 -13.98 -6.53
N SER A 5 -1.31 -14.11 -5.61
CA SER A 5 -2.71 -14.41 -5.90
C SER A 5 -3.66 -13.64 -4.98
N THR A 6 -4.83 -13.30 -5.49
CA THR A 6 -5.92 -12.73 -4.68
C THR A 6 -6.39 -13.65 -3.54
N ASN A 7 -6.10 -14.95 -3.63
CA ASN A 7 -6.46 -15.90 -2.59
C ASN A 7 -5.65 -15.76 -1.30
N GLN A 8 -4.56 -14.98 -1.34
CA GLN A 8 -3.74 -14.68 -0.17
C GLN A 8 -4.38 -13.64 0.76
N ILE A 9 -5.45 -12.99 0.33
CA ILE A 9 -6.19 -12.02 1.14
C ILE A 9 -7.70 -12.31 1.12
N PRO A 10 -8.39 -12.13 2.27
CA PRO A 10 -9.83 -12.29 2.37
C PRO A 10 -10.60 -11.37 1.43
N LYS A 11 -11.81 -11.78 1.04
CA LYS A 11 -12.67 -11.00 0.15
C LYS A 11 -12.96 -9.58 0.67
N GLY A 12 -13.09 -9.41 1.97
CA GLY A 12 -13.31 -8.10 2.62
C GLY A 12 -12.16 -7.10 2.48
N PHE A 13 -10.95 -7.60 2.15
CA PHE A 13 -9.77 -6.76 1.90
C PHE A 13 -9.42 -6.62 0.42
N ARG A 14 -10.30 -7.04 -0.50
CA ARG A 14 -10.09 -6.87 -1.94
C ARG A 14 -10.74 -5.58 -2.43
N ALA A 15 -10.07 -4.93 -3.38
CA ALA A 15 -10.55 -3.69 -3.99
C ALA A 15 -11.38 -3.92 -5.27
N TYR A 16 -11.41 -5.16 -5.77
CA TYR A 16 -12.11 -5.58 -6.99
C TYR A 16 -11.69 -4.77 -8.23
N ARG A 17 -10.39 -4.54 -8.37
CA ARG A 17 -9.80 -3.85 -9.52
C ARG A 17 -9.89 -4.70 -10.79
N PRO A 18 -9.80 -4.08 -11.98
CA PRO A 18 -9.81 -4.80 -13.25
C PRO A 18 -8.76 -5.92 -13.29
N ARG A 19 -9.12 -7.08 -13.85
CA ARG A 19 -8.24 -8.24 -13.95
C ARG A 19 -6.93 -7.94 -14.70
N ALA A 20 -6.99 -7.04 -15.69
CA ALA A 20 -5.81 -6.60 -16.43
C ALA A 20 -4.77 -5.93 -15.51
N LEU A 21 -5.20 -5.07 -14.57
CA LEU A 21 -4.32 -4.44 -13.61
C LEU A 21 -3.73 -5.44 -12.61
N GLN A 22 -4.54 -6.39 -12.14
CA GLN A 22 -4.08 -7.48 -11.27
C GLN A 22 -3.03 -8.34 -11.99
N TRP A 23 -3.28 -8.69 -13.25
CA TRP A 23 -2.35 -9.45 -14.07
C TRP A 23 -1.04 -8.69 -14.28
N LEU A 24 -1.11 -7.39 -14.58
CA LEU A 24 0.06 -6.53 -14.73
C LEU A 24 0.92 -6.52 -13.47
N GLY A 25 0.31 -6.32 -12.30
CA GLY A 25 1.03 -6.35 -11.01
C GLY A 25 1.75 -7.68 -10.78
N ARG A 26 1.08 -8.80 -11.05
CA ARG A 26 1.69 -10.14 -10.93
C ARG A 26 2.82 -10.37 -11.93
N THR A 27 2.67 -9.89 -13.15
CA THR A 27 3.69 -10.00 -14.19
C THR A 27 4.95 -9.22 -13.82
N VAL A 28 4.78 -7.98 -13.32
CA VAL A 28 5.91 -7.15 -12.86
C VAL A 28 6.66 -7.84 -11.73
N LEU A 29 5.95 -8.34 -10.71
CA LEU A 29 6.58 -9.04 -9.58
C LEU A 29 7.29 -10.31 -10.04
N SER A 30 6.65 -11.11 -10.89
CA SER A 30 7.23 -12.35 -11.42
C SER A 30 8.49 -12.08 -12.25
N PHE A 31 8.45 -11.06 -13.11
CA PHE A 31 9.60 -10.66 -13.94
C PHE A 31 10.79 -10.21 -13.08
N LEU A 32 10.52 -9.51 -11.98
CA LEU A 32 11.55 -9.07 -11.04
C LEU A 32 11.94 -10.15 -10.01
N GLY A 33 11.40 -11.36 -10.13
CA GLY A 33 11.71 -12.49 -9.25
C GLY A 33 11.13 -12.36 -7.83
N TRP A 34 10.15 -11.47 -7.63
CA TRP A 34 9.51 -11.25 -6.33
C TRP A 34 8.35 -12.20 -6.08
N LYS A 35 8.23 -12.64 -4.82
CA LYS A 35 7.17 -13.53 -4.35
C LYS A 35 6.52 -12.92 -3.11
N VAL A 36 5.23 -13.16 -2.94
CA VAL A 36 4.52 -12.88 -1.70
C VAL A 36 4.23 -14.20 -1.01
N ASN A 37 4.84 -14.42 0.14
CA ASN A 37 4.64 -15.60 0.94
C ASN A 37 3.63 -15.33 2.05
N GLY A 38 2.79 -16.32 2.35
CA GLY A 38 1.74 -16.20 3.36
C GLY A 38 0.50 -15.46 2.86
N GLY A 39 -0.32 -15.03 3.78
CA GLY A 39 -1.59 -14.38 3.51
C GLY A 39 -2.24 -13.87 4.79
N ILE A 40 -3.40 -13.26 4.67
CA ILE A 40 -4.23 -12.78 5.78
C ILE A 40 -5.34 -13.80 6.02
N SER A 41 -5.54 -14.18 7.27
CA SER A 41 -6.62 -15.11 7.67
C SER A 41 -8.00 -14.45 7.53
N ASP A 42 -9.01 -15.25 7.19
CA ASP A 42 -10.42 -14.81 7.08
C ASP A 42 -11.00 -14.29 8.39
N GLU A 43 -10.47 -14.69 9.54
CA GLU A 43 -10.87 -14.21 10.87
C GLU A 43 -10.65 -12.70 11.08
N HIS A 44 -9.85 -12.07 10.23
CA HIS A 44 -9.56 -10.65 10.28
C HIS A 44 -10.47 -9.80 9.39
N GLN A 45 -11.42 -10.41 8.69
CA GLN A 45 -12.38 -9.66 7.87
C GLN A 45 -13.11 -8.59 8.69
N GLY A 46 -13.28 -7.42 8.09
CA GLY A 46 -13.92 -6.27 8.74
C GLY A 46 -13.03 -5.48 9.71
N LYS A 47 -11.85 -5.99 10.04
CA LYS A 47 -10.89 -5.29 10.91
C LYS A 47 -10.02 -4.31 10.11
N LYS A 48 -9.39 -3.38 10.81
CA LYS A 48 -8.33 -2.52 10.27
C LYS A 48 -6.99 -3.11 10.68
N LEU A 49 -6.18 -3.48 9.70
CA LEU A 49 -4.88 -4.10 9.92
C LEU A 49 -3.77 -3.20 9.44
N VAL A 50 -2.71 -3.08 10.24
CA VAL A 50 -1.50 -2.36 9.84
C VAL A 50 -0.54 -3.33 9.15
N VAL A 51 -0.16 -2.99 7.92
CA VAL A 51 0.85 -3.72 7.15
C VAL A 51 2.14 -2.91 7.19
N VAL A 52 3.14 -3.45 7.86
CA VAL A 52 4.45 -2.81 7.99
C VAL A 52 5.30 -3.13 6.77
N LEU A 53 5.79 -2.09 6.10
CA LEU A 53 6.68 -2.17 4.94
C LEU A 53 8.09 -1.77 5.38
N ALA A 54 8.94 -2.75 5.59
CA ALA A 54 10.33 -2.55 6.01
C ALA A 54 11.24 -3.64 5.41
N PRO A 55 12.49 -3.31 5.06
CA PRO A 55 13.08 -1.96 5.00
C PRO A 55 12.57 -1.17 3.78
N HIS A 56 12.41 0.15 3.92
CA HIS A 56 12.03 1.05 2.82
C HIS A 56 13.23 1.92 2.43
N THR A 57 14.03 1.43 1.50
CA THR A 57 15.35 1.99 1.19
C THR A 57 15.46 2.65 -0.18
N SER A 58 14.52 2.41 -1.09
CA SER A 58 14.60 2.93 -2.45
C SER A 58 13.24 3.26 -3.07
N ASN A 59 13.26 3.96 -4.22
CA ASN A 59 12.05 4.22 -5.01
C ASN A 59 11.47 2.92 -5.61
N TRP A 60 12.31 1.89 -5.80
CA TRP A 60 11.88 0.58 -6.28
C TRP A 60 10.90 -0.09 -5.32
N ASP A 61 11.04 0.14 -4.02
CA ASP A 61 10.12 -0.40 -3.01
C ASP A 61 8.70 0.13 -3.21
N GLY A 62 8.57 1.38 -3.68
CA GLY A 62 7.28 1.95 -4.06
C GLY A 62 6.66 1.26 -5.28
N ILE A 63 7.45 0.98 -6.30
CA ILE A 63 7.00 0.28 -7.51
C ILE A 63 6.59 -1.16 -7.17
N LEU A 64 7.42 -1.87 -6.40
CA LEU A 64 7.14 -3.21 -5.93
C LEU A 64 5.90 -3.27 -5.03
N GLY A 65 5.75 -2.29 -4.14
CA GLY A 65 4.58 -2.14 -3.29
C GLY A 65 3.29 -1.95 -4.10
N VAL A 66 3.30 -1.06 -5.09
CA VAL A 66 2.15 -0.84 -5.98
C VAL A 66 1.85 -2.10 -6.81
N ALA A 67 2.87 -2.78 -7.32
CA ALA A 67 2.71 -4.04 -8.05
C ALA A 67 2.11 -5.14 -7.16
N ALA A 68 2.54 -5.23 -5.89
CA ALA A 68 1.98 -6.17 -4.92
C ALA A 68 0.52 -5.84 -4.58
N ILE A 69 0.20 -4.57 -4.35
CA ILE A 69 -1.17 -4.10 -4.11
C ILE A 69 -2.08 -4.47 -5.30
N ALA A 70 -1.63 -4.25 -6.52
CA ALA A 70 -2.37 -4.61 -7.73
C ALA A 70 -2.50 -6.12 -7.89
N GLY A 71 -1.41 -6.86 -7.75
CA GLY A 71 -1.36 -8.31 -7.94
C GLY A 71 -2.20 -9.10 -6.93
N LEU A 72 -2.21 -8.68 -5.67
CA LEU A 72 -3.06 -9.19 -4.61
C LEU A 72 -4.50 -8.68 -4.69
N ASP A 73 -4.73 -7.61 -5.45
CA ASP A 73 -5.98 -6.82 -5.44
C ASP A 73 -6.30 -6.25 -4.05
N ALA A 74 -5.28 -5.86 -3.30
CA ALA A 74 -5.42 -5.44 -1.92
C ALA A 74 -6.11 -4.07 -1.80
N LYS A 75 -7.13 -3.99 -0.94
CA LYS A 75 -7.74 -2.73 -0.49
C LYS A 75 -6.90 -2.16 0.63
N ILE A 76 -5.85 -1.45 0.26
CA ILE A 76 -4.90 -0.85 1.18
C ILE A 76 -4.96 0.67 1.11
N THR A 77 -4.75 1.31 2.26
CA THR A 77 -4.57 2.74 2.37
C THR A 77 -3.15 3.03 2.85
N PHE A 78 -2.44 3.88 2.15
CA PHE A 78 -1.07 4.24 2.52
C PHE A 78 -0.84 5.75 2.39
N ILE A 79 0.10 6.26 3.19
CA ILE A 79 0.46 7.67 3.20
C ILE A 79 1.63 7.89 2.26
N GLY A 80 1.45 8.79 1.30
CA GLY A 80 2.48 9.17 0.35
C GLY A 80 2.82 10.66 0.40
N LYS A 81 4.05 11.01 0.03
CA LYS A 81 4.47 12.41 -0.04
C LYS A 81 3.62 13.18 -1.05
N HIS A 82 3.06 14.33 -0.66
CA HIS A 82 2.15 15.13 -1.48
C HIS A 82 2.71 15.48 -2.87
N THR A 83 4.03 15.62 -3.01
CA THR A 83 4.67 15.95 -4.29
C THR A 83 4.42 14.90 -5.38
N VAL A 84 4.29 13.63 -5.03
CA VAL A 84 3.99 12.54 -5.97
C VAL A 84 2.58 12.69 -6.55
N PHE A 85 1.65 13.22 -5.75
CA PHE A 85 0.26 13.41 -6.14
C PHE A 85 -0.01 14.68 -6.97
N LYS A 86 1.00 15.56 -7.15
CA LYS A 86 0.90 16.75 -8.00
C LYS A 86 0.89 16.43 -9.48
N TYR A 87 1.50 15.33 -9.89
CA TYR A 87 1.48 14.87 -11.27
C TYR A 87 0.11 14.31 -11.61
N PHE A 88 -0.58 14.88 -12.59
CA PHE A 88 -1.99 14.60 -12.88
C PHE A 88 -2.27 13.09 -13.03
N ALA A 89 -1.60 12.39 -13.93
CA ALA A 89 -1.83 10.97 -14.17
C ALA A 89 -1.33 10.08 -13.02
N LEU A 90 -0.10 10.35 -12.52
CA LEU A 90 0.49 9.59 -11.43
C LEU A 90 -0.27 9.81 -10.12
N GLY A 91 -0.67 11.04 -9.82
CA GLY A 91 -1.44 11.37 -8.63
C GLY A 91 -2.81 10.71 -8.62
N ALA A 92 -3.51 10.70 -9.75
CA ALA A 92 -4.79 10.01 -9.90
C ALA A 92 -4.63 8.50 -9.71
N PHE A 93 -3.61 7.90 -10.31
CA PHE A 93 -3.30 6.48 -10.15
C PHE A 93 -2.95 6.12 -8.70
N MET A 94 -2.12 6.91 -8.04
CA MET A 94 -1.75 6.67 -6.64
C MET A 94 -2.96 6.76 -5.69
N ARG A 95 -3.87 7.72 -5.91
CA ARG A 95 -5.15 7.80 -5.17
C ARG A 95 -6.02 6.58 -5.43
N TYR A 96 -6.13 6.16 -6.68
CA TYR A 96 -6.87 4.96 -7.07
C TYR A 96 -6.31 3.70 -6.38
N MET A 97 -5.01 3.63 -6.19
CA MET A 97 -4.35 2.53 -5.48
C MET A 97 -4.48 2.60 -3.94
N GLY A 98 -5.05 3.67 -3.40
CA GLY A 98 -5.30 3.86 -1.98
C GLY A 98 -4.34 4.84 -1.28
N GLY A 99 -3.57 5.61 -2.04
CA GLY A 99 -2.65 6.60 -1.49
C GLY A 99 -3.36 7.86 -0.98
N ILE A 100 -2.97 8.31 0.21
CA ILE A 100 -3.37 9.58 0.80
C ILE A 100 -2.17 10.54 0.76
N PRO A 101 -2.28 11.70 0.08
CA PRO A 101 -1.21 12.68 0.06
C PRO A 101 -1.05 13.34 1.43
N VAL A 102 0.18 13.39 1.94
CA VAL A 102 0.50 14.09 3.18
C VAL A 102 1.65 15.07 2.95
N ASP A 103 1.43 16.32 3.38
CA ASP A 103 2.45 17.34 3.41
C ASP A 103 3.16 17.34 4.76
N ARG A 104 4.33 16.76 4.81
CA ARG A 104 5.13 16.64 6.04
C ARG A 104 5.71 17.96 6.54
N THR A 105 5.57 19.04 5.76
CA THR A 105 6.06 20.38 6.15
C THR A 105 5.06 21.15 7.01
N LYS A 106 3.80 20.69 7.04
CA LYS A 106 2.73 21.32 7.83
C LYS A 106 2.55 20.57 9.17
N PRO A 107 2.69 21.24 10.31
CA PRO A 107 2.50 20.57 11.60
C PRO A 107 1.04 20.13 11.82
N GLY A 108 0.85 18.89 12.22
CA GLY A 108 -0.37 18.39 12.89
C GLY A 108 -1.62 18.13 12.09
N GLY A 109 -2.07 19.01 11.23
CA GLY A 109 -3.43 18.92 10.63
C GLY A 109 -3.63 17.79 9.64
N ILE A 110 -2.62 17.49 8.82
CA ILE A 110 -2.77 16.57 7.68
C ILE A 110 -2.71 15.10 8.09
N ILE A 111 -1.96 14.78 9.14
CA ILE A 111 -1.95 13.43 9.71
C ILE A 111 -3.32 13.15 10.33
N GLN A 112 -3.92 14.14 10.95
CA GLN A 112 -5.26 14.01 11.52
C GLN A 112 -6.32 13.75 10.45
N ASP A 113 -6.26 14.44 9.31
CA ASP A 113 -7.17 14.20 8.18
C ASP A 113 -7.04 12.76 7.63
N ALA A 114 -5.82 12.24 7.53
CA ALA A 114 -5.57 10.86 7.12
C ALA A 114 -6.14 9.86 8.14
N ILE A 115 -5.94 10.12 9.43
CA ILE A 115 -6.51 9.30 10.51
C ILE A 115 -8.03 9.30 10.44
N ASP A 116 -8.66 10.45 10.23
CA ASP A 116 -10.12 10.58 10.18
C ASP A 116 -10.71 9.88 8.94
N GLN A 117 -10.00 9.91 7.80
CA GLN A 117 -10.38 9.12 6.63
C GLN A 117 -10.30 7.61 6.93
N ILE A 118 -9.21 7.15 7.54
CA ILE A 118 -9.03 5.73 7.89
C ILE A 118 -10.07 5.29 8.91
N ARG A 119 -10.43 6.14 9.87
CA ARG A 119 -11.47 5.84 10.88
C ARG A 119 -12.82 5.57 10.26
N LYS A 120 -13.18 6.26 9.18
CA LYS A 120 -14.46 6.10 8.47
C LYS A 120 -14.51 4.86 7.59
N MET A 121 -13.37 4.21 7.29
CA MET A 121 -13.34 3.02 6.46
C MET A 121 -13.75 1.78 7.25
N ASN A 122 -14.57 0.93 6.63
CA ASN A 122 -14.90 -0.39 7.15
C ASN A 122 -13.94 -1.43 6.58
N GLY A 123 -13.10 -2.01 7.45
CA GLY A 123 -12.17 -3.07 7.08
C GLY A 123 -11.18 -2.63 5.97
N THR A 124 -9.97 -2.29 6.35
CA THR A 124 -8.93 -1.90 5.38
C THR A 124 -7.55 -2.31 5.88
N LEU A 125 -6.64 -2.47 4.93
CA LEU A 125 -5.22 -2.59 5.22
C LEU A 125 -4.61 -1.19 5.25
N ILE A 126 -3.76 -0.91 6.23
CA ILE A 126 -3.08 0.37 6.37
C ILE A 126 -1.59 0.13 6.17
N GLY A 127 -1.06 0.57 5.03
CA GLY A 127 0.36 0.46 4.71
C GLY A 127 1.19 1.53 5.43
N MET A 128 2.19 1.11 6.16
CA MET A 128 3.07 1.99 6.92
C MET A 128 4.53 1.60 6.72
N ALA A 129 5.40 2.61 6.46
CA ALA A 129 6.84 2.46 6.50
C ALA A 129 7.37 3.15 7.77
N PRO A 130 7.68 2.40 8.85
CA PRO A 130 8.00 2.97 10.16
C PRO A 130 9.32 3.74 10.18
N GLU A 131 10.20 3.50 9.21
CA GLU A 131 11.47 4.21 9.09
C GLU A 131 11.28 5.71 8.78
N GLY A 132 10.17 6.09 8.18
CA GLY A 132 9.84 7.47 7.83
C GLY A 132 10.79 8.13 6.82
N THR A 133 11.79 7.41 6.35
CA THR A 133 12.82 7.84 5.40
C THR A 133 13.29 6.67 4.55
N ARG A 134 13.89 6.96 3.39
CA ARG A 134 14.53 5.96 2.52
C ARG A 134 16.01 5.72 2.85
N SER A 135 16.57 6.47 3.81
CA SER A 135 17.93 6.23 4.30
C SER A 135 17.94 5.02 5.20
N LYS A 136 19.01 4.23 5.15
CA LYS A 136 19.23 3.17 6.14
C LYS A 136 19.29 3.80 7.52
N VAL A 137 18.33 3.46 8.37
CA VAL A 137 18.26 3.93 9.75
C VAL A 137 18.49 2.77 10.69
N LYS A 138 19.22 3.04 11.79
CA LYS A 138 19.45 2.05 12.86
C LYS A 138 18.22 1.91 13.75
N GLU A 139 17.41 2.97 13.86
CA GLU A 139 16.24 3.04 14.73
C GLU A 139 15.06 3.64 13.95
N TRP A 140 13.86 3.14 14.23
CA TRP A 140 12.65 3.68 13.65
C TRP A 140 12.29 5.00 14.31
N LYS A 141 11.77 5.95 13.52
CA LYS A 141 11.26 7.20 14.06
C LYS A 141 9.91 6.94 14.74
N THR A 142 9.86 7.29 16.00
CA THR A 142 8.63 7.30 16.80
C THR A 142 7.89 8.60 16.65
#